data_9bd2061d923cd00e9fb95d4a483b3c96
#
_entry.id   9bd2061d923cd00e9fb95d4a483b3c96
#
_cell.length_a   1.000
_cell.length_b   1.000
_cell.length_c   1.000
_cell.angle_alpha   90.00
_cell.angle_beta   90.00
_cell.angle_gamma   90.00
#
_symmetry.space_group_name_H-M   'P 1'
#
loop_
_entity.id
_entity.type
_entity.pdbx_description
1 polymer ?
#
loop_
_entity_poly.entity_id
_entity_poly.type
_entity_poly.pdbx_seq_one_letter_code
_entity_poly.pdbx_strand_id
1 'polypeptide(L)'
;MPKTLQNRTVEWYHNVLCHPGETRTELTIKQHFYWPNLRQDVKHVCSKCNTCLLTKRSNKTRKYGLLPEKKAESEPWEILCIDLIGPYPIPTKGHKKKKDPAPLQLWAVTMIDPATGWLEIREISTKRADVVANVLEKTWLTRYPRPSVITLDRGKEFMAEVTQMIKNDYGIKKRPITVRNPQANAVVERVHQTIGNILRTFNLNETKVDEKDPWSGILAATMFAIRSTVHTTSQYTPMQLVFGRDSILNIAHDANWKLIQARKQRLIKKNNIRENSKRIPHKYKIGDKVVIKGDQSAKYANVSYKGPYTVTAVNDNGTVRVNMGIVNDVINIRNIHPYLVK
;
A
#
# COMPACT_ATOMS: atom_id res chain seq x y z
N MET A 1 -15.02 37.64 34.28
CA MET A 1 -15.62 37.63 32.92
C MET A 1 -17.04 37.09 32.95
N PRO A 2 -18.05 37.76 32.31
CA PRO A 2 -19.44 37.25 32.22
C PRO A 2 -19.46 35.88 31.50
N LYS A 3 -20.34 34.96 31.98
CA LYS A 3 -20.43 33.60 31.44
C LYS A 3 -20.71 33.57 29.92
N THR A 4 -21.55 34.48 29.43
CA THR A 4 -21.93 34.61 28.03
C THR A 4 -20.75 34.94 27.09
N LEU A 5 -19.68 35.56 27.62
CA LEU A 5 -18.51 35.96 26.86
C LEU A 5 -17.35 35.00 26.96
N GLN A 6 -17.34 34.06 27.92
CA GLN A 6 -16.21 33.18 28.21
C GLN A 6 -15.82 32.35 26.97
N ASN A 7 -16.72 31.59 26.37
CA ASN A 7 -16.46 30.77 25.20
C ASN A 7 -16.07 31.62 23.97
N ARG A 8 -16.80 32.73 23.72
CA ARG A 8 -16.47 33.66 22.62
C ARG A 8 -15.05 34.21 22.75
N THR A 9 -14.61 34.52 23.96
CA THR A 9 -13.25 35.02 24.21
C THR A 9 -12.25 33.94 23.90
N VAL A 10 -12.47 32.69 24.34
CA VAL A 10 -11.55 31.57 24.02
C VAL A 10 -11.49 31.35 22.51
N GLU A 11 -12.61 31.30 21.84
CA GLU A 11 -12.70 31.12 20.37
C GLU A 11 -11.96 32.25 19.64
N TRP A 12 -12.15 33.49 20.07
CA TRP A 12 -11.50 34.66 19.48
C TRP A 12 -9.97 34.57 19.60
N TYR A 13 -9.45 34.33 20.82
CA TYR A 13 -8.00 34.18 21.04
C TYR A 13 -7.45 32.99 20.24
N HIS A 14 -8.14 31.87 20.21
CA HIS A 14 -7.73 30.68 19.51
C HIS A 14 -7.63 30.92 17.99
N ASN A 15 -8.59 31.63 17.40
CA ASN A 15 -8.62 31.92 15.98
C ASN A 15 -7.63 33.02 15.58
N VAL A 16 -7.61 34.13 16.30
CA VAL A 16 -6.72 35.29 15.99
C VAL A 16 -5.25 34.92 16.11
N LEU A 17 -4.90 34.07 17.06
CA LEU A 17 -3.52 33.62 17.29
C LEU A 17 -3.14 32.38 16.44
N CYS A 18 -3.85 32.11 15.34
CA CYS A 18 -3.59 30.99 14.44
C CYS A 18 -3.63 29.62 15.15
N HIS A 19 -4.66 29.42 15.93
CA HIS A 19 -4.98 28.14 16.59
C HIS A 19 -3.86 27.60 17.52
N PRO A 20 -3.38 28.32 18.55
CA PRO A 20 -2.39 27.80 19.49
C PRO A 20 -2.94 26.57 20.25
N GLY A 21 -2.05 25.75 20.82
CA GLY A 21 -2.45 24.61 21.66
C GLY A 21 -3.08 25.06 22.99
N GLU A 22 -3.80 24.14 23.67
CA GLU A 22 -4.55 24.42 24.92
C GLU A 22 -3.76 25.25 25.92
N THR A 23 -2.55 24.81 26.27
CA THR A 23 -1.71 25.50 27.28
C THR A 23 -1.35 26.93 26.87
N ARG A 24 -0.98 27.15 25.60
CA ARG A 24 -0.63 28.49 25.13
C ARG A 24 -1.84 29.40 25.11
N THR A 25 -2.99 28.93 24.65
CA THR A 25 -4.25 29.68 24.65
C THR A 25 -4.63 30.08 26.09
N GLU A 26 -4.60 29.12 27.02
CA GLU A 26 -4.91 29.40 28.44
C GLU A 26 -3.98 30.45 29.05
N LEU A 27 -2.67 30.27 28.88
CA LEU A 27 -1.67 31.22 29.44
C LEU A 27 -1.79 32.63 28.84
N THR A 28 -2.09 32.73 27.56
CA THR A 28 -2.27 34.04 26.89
C THR A 28 -3.52 34.74 27.40
N ILE A 29 -4.65 34.01 27.51
CA ILE A 29 -5.89 34.58 28.04
C ILE A 29 -5.69 35.03 29.53
N LYS A 30 -4.97 34.27 30.32
CA LYS A 30 -4.68 34.58 31.73
C LYS A 30 -3.94 35.89 31.95
N GLN A 31 -3.27 36.41 30.94
CA GLN A 31 -2.60 37.71 31.05
C GLN A 31 -3.60 38.89 31.17
N HIS A 32 -4.82 38.69 30.62
CA HIS A 32 -5.81 39.76 30.53
C HIS A 32 -7.14 39.42 31.23
N PHE A 33 -7.47 38.13 31.28
CA PHE A 33 -8.77 37.65 31.77
C PHE A 33 -8.63 36.41 32.65
N TYR A 34 -9.48 36.33 33.65
CA TYR A 34 -9.56 35.17 34.54
C TYR A 34 -11.01 34.79 34.87
N TRP A 35 -11.29 33.50 34.93
CA TRP A 35 -12.47 32.90 35.52
C TRP A 35 -12.18 31.44 35.95
N PRO A 36 -12.94 30.86 36.90
CA PRO A 36 -12.59 29.57 37.52
C PRO A 36 -12.43 28.40 36.56
N ASN A 37 -13.25 28.35 35.51
CA ASN A 37 -13.29 27.25 34.55
C ASN A 37 -12.52 27.51 33.23
N LEU A 38 -11.69 28.55 33.16
CA LEU A 38 -10.97 28.94 31.95
C LEU A 38 -10.24 27.77 31.30
N ARG A 39 -9.53 26.93 32.07
CA ARG A 39 -8.82 25.77 31.53
C ARG A 39 -9.73 24.75 30.87
N GLN A 40 -10.92 24.50 31.43
CA GLN A 40 -11.89 23.58 30.89
C GLN A 40 -12.52 24.12 29.61
N ASP A 41 -12.84 25.41 29.58
CA ASP A 41 -13.40 26.08 28.41
C ASP A 41 -12.39 26.12 27.26
N VAL A 42 -11.13 26.42 27.53
CA VAL A 42 -10.04 26.36 26.54
C VAL A 42 -9.90 24.94 25.98
N LYS A 43 -9.87 23.92 26.83
CA LYS A 43 -9.82 22.54 26.41
C LYS A 43 -11.01 22.15 25.56
N HIS A 44 -12.21 22.60 25.91
CA HIS A 44 -13.43 22.36 25.16
C HIS A 44 -13.35 22.96 23.75
N VAL A 45 -13.02 24.25 23.65
CA VAL A 45 -12.91 24.95 22.36
C VAL A 45 -11.81 24.34 21.48
N CYS A 46 -10.59 24.15 22.01
CA CYS A 46 -9.48 23.56 21.24
C CYS A 46 -9.78 22.14 20.76
N SER A 47 -10.45 21.31 21.56
CA SER A 47 -10.78 19.93 21.20
C SER A 47 -11.86 19.82 20.12
N LYS A 48 -12.73 20.82 20.01
CA LYS A 48 -13.79 20.89 18.99
C LYS A 48 -13.38 21.65 17.72
N CYS A 49 -12.25 22.33 17.74
CA CYS A 49 -11.81 23.12 16.58
C CYS A 49 -11.49 22.22 15.39
N ASN A 50 -12.30 22.33 14.32
CA ASN A 50 -12.15 21.53 13.11
C ASN A 50 -10.76 21.74 12.46
N THR A 51 -10.28 22.97 12.37
CA THR A 51 -8.95 23.29 11.83
C THR A 51 -7.85 22.57 12.61
N CYS A 52 -7.88 22.58 13.95
CA CYS A 52 -6.91 21.88 14.77
C CYS A 52 -6.99 20.35 14.61
N LEU A 53 -8.21 19.80 14.51
CA LEU A 53 -8.43 18.36 14.31
C LEU A 53 -7.87 17.86 12.97
N LEU A 54 -7.94 18.68 11.93
CA LEU A 54 -7.45 18.33 10.59
C LEU A 54 -5.94 18.57 10.41
N THR A 55 -5.38 19.60 11.07
CA THR A 55 -4.00 20.03 10.82
C THR A 55 -3.00 19.57 11.86
N LYS A 56 -3.39 19.44 13.13
CA LYS A 56 -2.45 19.23 14.26
C LYS A 56 -2.34 17.80 14.76
N ARG A 57 -3.06 16.84 14.18
CA ARG A 57 -2.89 15.44 14.58
C ARG A 57 -1.50 14.94 14.25
N SER A 58 -0.78 14.55 15.26
CA SER A 58 0.55 13.95 15.14
C SER A 58 0.46 12.58 14.41
N ASN A 59 1.42 12.29 13.54
CA ASN A 59 1.61 10.96 12.95
C ASN A 59 1.88 9.87 14.00
N LYS A 60 2.22 10.25 15.24
CA LYS A 60 2.39 9.36 16.40
C LYS A 60 1.06 8.97 17.06
N THR A 61 -0.07 9.52 16.62
CA THR A 61 -1.39 9.16 17.16
C THR A 61 -1.66 7.68 16.91
N ARG A 62 -2.01 6.96 17.98
CA ARG A 62 -2.36 5.54 17.88
C ARG A 62 -3.50 5.34 16.88
N LYS A 63 -3.38 4.35 16.05
CA LYS A 63 -4.40 3.99 15.05
C LYS A 63 -5.57 3.31 15.73
N TYR A 64 -6.78 3.59 15.27
CA TYR A 64 -8.02 3.03 15.79
C TYR A 64 -8.47 1.81 14.99
N GLY A 65 -9.23 0.93 15.64
CA GLY A 65 -9.79 -0.29 15.06
C GLY A 65 -8.80 -1.42 14.95
N LEU A 66 -9.16 -2.60 15.40
CA LEU A 66 -8.36 -3.81 15.25
C LEU A 66 -8.46 -4.32 13.82
N LEU A 67 -7.35 -4.79 13.29
CA LEU A 67 -7.28 -5.37 11.95
C LEU A 67 -7.69 -6.83 11.98
N PRO A 68 -8.51 -7.28 11.04
CA PRO A 68 -8.84 -8.69 10.92
C PRO A 68 -7.60 -9.52 10.55
N GLU A 69 -7.58 -10.77 11.00
CA GLU A 69 -6.56 -11.73 10.59
C GLU A 69 -6.84 -12.17 9.15
N LYS A 70 -5.81 -12.14 8.31
CA LYS A 70 -5.89 -12.63 6.94
C LYS A 70 -5.69 -14.13 6.89
N LYS A 71 -6.34 -14.80 5.93
CA LYS A 71 -6.02 -16.18 5.58
C LYS A 71 -4.72 -16.24 4.75
N ALA A 72 -3.93 -17.28 4.99
CA ALA A 72 -2.74 -17.52 4.17
C ALA A 72 -3.16 -17.96 2.76
N GLU A 73 -2.56 -17.34 1.76
CA GLU A 73 -2.67 -17.79 0.36
C GLU A 73 -1.70 -18.94 0.18
N SER A 74 -2.22 -20.16 0.08
CA SER A 74 -1.45 -21.41 0.08
C SER A 74 -1.81 -22.35 -1.06
N GLU A 75 -2.88 -22.09 -1.80
CA GLU A 75 -3.27 -22.86 -2.97
C GLU A 75 -2.51 -22.37 -4.20
N PRO A 76 -1.60 -23.19 -4.79
CA PRO A 76 -0.86 -22.82 -5.99
C PRO A 76 -1.80 -22.47 -7.15
N TRP A 77 -1.43 -21.43 -7.88
CA TRP A 77 -2.12 -20.96 -9.10
C TRP A 77 -3.53 -20.39 -8.89
N GLU A 78 -4.07 -20.39 -7.69
CA GLU A 78 -5.42 -19.87 -7.42
C GLU A 78 -5.48 -18.34 -7.57
N ILE A 79 -4.44 -17.65 -7.14
CA ILE A 79 -4.38 -16.18 -7.15
C ILE A 79 -3.17 -15.73 -7.94
N LEU A 80 -3.39 -14.81 -8.85
CA LEU A 80 -2.31 -14.10 -9.55
C LEU A 80 -2.26 -12.64 -9.11
N CYS A 81 -1.10 -12.18 -8.66
CA CYS A 81 -0.83 -10.78 -8.39
C CYS A 81 -0.07 -10.15 -9.54
N ILE A 82 -0.60 -9.05 -10.09
CA ILE A 82 0.01 -8.31 -11.20
C ILE A 82 0.30 -6.89 -10.77
N ASP A 83 1.48 -6.39 -11.17
CA ASP A 83 1.87 -5.00 -10.93
C ASP A 83 2.90 -4.55 -11.97
N LEU A 84 3.12 -3.24 -12.07
CA LEU A 84 4.15 -2.64 -12.92
C LEU A 84 5.35 -2.19 -12.10
N ILE A 85 6.54 -2.44 -12.62
CA ILE A 85 7.78 -1.89 -12.07
C ILE A 85 8.43 -0.92 -13.06
N GLY A 86 9.13 0.05 -12.51
CA GLY A 86 9.81 1.11 -13.28
C GLY A 86 9.18 2.49 -13.06
N PRO A 87 9.69 3.54 -13.75
CA PRO A 87 10.79 3.46 -14.71
C PRO A 87 12.15 3.23 -14.03
N TYR A 88 12.93 2.32 -14.59
CA TYR A 88 14.34 2.18 -14.22
C TYR A 88 15.20 2.84 -15.29
N PRO A 89 16.03 3.83 -14.94
CA PRO A 89 16.99 4.39 -15.88
C PRO A 89 18.13 3.39 -16.12
N ILE A 90 18.40 3.04 -17.37
CA ILE A 90 19.62 2.32 -17.73
C ILE A 90 20.71 3.35 -17.96
N PRO A 91 21.87 3.24 -17.27
CA PRO A 91 23.04 4.02 -17.60
C PRO A 91 23.56 3.57 -18.98
N THR A 92 23.37 4.38 -20.00
CA THR A 92 24.08 4.22 -21.25
C THR A 92 25.55 4.63 -21.02
N LYS A 93 26.50 3.77 -21.42
CA LYS A 93 27.94 4.08 -21.31
C LYS A 93 28.23 5.41 -22.01
N GLY A 94 28.77 6.37 -21.26
CA GLY A 94 29.19 7.66 -21.80
C GLY A 94 28.51 8.91 -21.24
N HIS A 95 27.46 8.80 -20.43
CA HIS A 95 26.73 9.95 -19.90
C HIS A 95 27.52 10.78 -18.89
N LYS A 96 28.42 11.63 -19.35
CA LYS A 96 29.03 12.69 -18.55
C LYS A 96 28.85 14.10 -19.15
N LYS A 97 28.11 14.27 -20.23
CA LYS A 97 27.89 15.58 -20.87
C LYS A 97 26.42 15.95 -20.91
N LYS A 98 26.11 17.24 -20.63
CA LYS A 98 24.75 17.83 -20.64
C LYS A 98 23.97 17.74 -21.98
N LYS A 99 24.53 17.15 -23.01
CA LYS A 99 23.93 17.00 -24.35
C LYS A 99 23.55 15.56 -24.73
N ASP A 100 23.72 14.59 -23.82
CA ASP A 100 23.43 13.20 -24.14
C ASP A 100 21.91 12.93 -24.08
N PRO A 101 21.36 12.04 -24.93
CA PRO A 101 19.94 11.70 -24.91
C PRO A 101 19.52 11.17 -23.53
N ALA A 102 18.30 11.46 -23.12
CA ALA A 102 17.78 11.02 -21.83
C ALA A 102 17.95 9.50 -21.66
N PRO A 103 18.30 8.99 -20.46
CA PRO A 103 18.48 7.57 -20.23
C PRO A 103 17.20 6.80 -20.59
N LEU A 104 17.36 5.65 -21.24
CA LEU A 104 16.25 4.79 -21.60
C LEU A 104 15.50 4.37 -20.32
N GLN A 105 14.21 4.66 -20.28
CA GLN A 105 13.35 4.30 -19.15
C GLN A 105 12.67 2.97 -19.43
N LEU A 106 12.92 1.99 -18.58
CA LEU A 106 12.40 0.64 -18.72
C LEU A 106 11.24 0.39 -17.77
N TRP A 107 10.21 -0.19 -18.34
CA TRP A 107 9.03 -0.66 -17.63
C TRP A 107 8.91 -2.17 -17.77
N ALA A 108 8.43 -2.84 -16.74
CA ALA A 108 8.10 -4.25 -16.83
C ALA A 108 6.82 -4.59 -16.08
N VAL A 109 6.11 -5.61 -16.56
CA VAL A 109 4.99 -6.24 -15.86
C VAL A 109 5.54 -7.36 -15.00
N THR A 110 5.18 -7.40 -13.73
CA THR A 110 5.44 -8.49 -12.80
C THR A 110 4.16 -9.28 -12.55
N MET A 111 4.26 -10.59 -12.62
CA MET A 111 3.17 -11.54 -12.40
C MET A 111 3.63 -12.59 -11.39
N ILE A 112 2.94 -12.71 -10.26
CA ILE A 112 3.40 -13.52 -9.12
C ILE A 112 2.26 -14.38 -8.62
N ASP A 113 2.50 -15.69 -8.47
CA ASP A 113 1.68 -16.57 -7.64
C ASP A 113 2.13 -16.45 -6.17
N PRO A 114 1.30 -15.90 -5.26
CA PRO A 114 1.68 -15.72 -3.86
C PRO A 114 1.78 -17.02 -3.08
N ALA A 115 1.23 -18.13 -3.58
CA ALA A 115 1.34 -19.43 -2.92
C ALA A 115 2.72 -20.03 -3.08
N THR A 116 3.25 -20.07 -4.29
CA THR A 116 4.57 -20.64 -4.62
C THR A 116 5.68 -19.60 -4.62
N GLY A 117 5.36 -18.32 -4.84
CA GLY A 117 6.33 -17.26 -5.11
C GLY A 117 6.85 -17.29 -6.55
N TRP A 118 6.21 -18.08 -7.45
CA TRP A 118 6.56 -18.11 -8.87
C TRP A 118 6.36 -16.74 -9.50
N LEU A 119 7.40 -16.24 -10.14
CA LEU A 119 7.48 -14.90 -10.69
C LEU A 119 7.76 -14.93 -12.18
N GLU A 120 6.95 -14.21 -12.96
CA GLU A 120 7.28 -13.78 -14.32
C GLU A 120 7.49 -12.27 -14.35
N ILE A 121 8.50 -11.85 -15.09
CA ILE A 121 8.77 -10.43 -15.38
C ILE A 121 8.90 -10.29 -16.88
N ARG A 122 8.19 -9.33 -17.46
CA ARG A 122 8.27 -9.03 -18.90
C ARG A 122 8.38 -7.55 -19.14
N GLU A 123 9.33 -7.19 -19.96
CA GLU A 123 9.49 -5.84 -20.47
C GLU A 123 8.25 -5.37 -21.23
N ILE A 124 7.92 -4.10 -21.07
CA ILE A 124 6.92 -3.40 -21.88
C ILE A 124 7.48 -2.06 -22.36
N SER A 125 7.21 -1.75 -23.61
CA SER A 125 7.60 -0.46 -24.20
C SER A 125 6.73 0.71 -23.70
N THR A 126 5.48 0.43 -23.39
CA THR A 126 4.50 1.42 -22.92
C THR A 126 3.58 0.83 -21.86
N LYS A 127 2.99 1.67 -21.01
CA LYS A 127 1.99 1.25 -20.01
C LYS A 127 0.56 1.19 -20.56
N ARG A 128 0.39 1.08 -21.87
CA ARG A 128 -0.94 0.96 -22.45
C ARG A 128 -1.60 -0.34 -22.03
N ALA A 129 -2.91 -0.30 -21.80
CA ALA A 129 -3.67 -1.43 -21.30
C ALA A 129 -3.66 -2.62 -22.26
N ASP A 130 -3.69 -2.37 -23.58
CA ASP A 130 -3.59 -3.40 -24.63
C ASP A 130 -2.23 -4.13 -24.59
N VAL A 131 -1.13 -3.40 -24.38
CA VAL A 131 0.21 -4.00 -24.27
C VAL A 131 0.30 -4.87 -23.02
N VAL A 132 -0.20 -4.37 -21.87
CA VAL A 132 -0.23 -5.13 -20.62
C VAL A 132 -1.10 -6.38 -20.75
N ALA A 133 -2.27 -6.28 -21.38
CA ALA A 133 -3.16 -7.41 -21.63
C ALA A 133 -2.48 -8.50 -22.48
N ASN A 134 -1.86 -8.13 -23.58
CA ASN A 134 -1.14 -9.05 -24.47
C ASN A 134 0.04 -9.74 -23.75
N VAL A 135 0.78 -9.00 -22.92
CA VAL A 135 1.87 -9.58 -22.11
C VAL A 135 1.33 -10.56 -21.08
N LEU A 136 0.24 -10.22 -20.38
CA LEU A 136 -0.41 -11.12 -19.42
C LEU A 136 -0.87 -12.41 -20.09
N GLU A 137 -1.56 -12.30 -21.23
CA GLU A 137 -2.05 -13.45 -21.98
C GLU A 137 -0.90 -14.37 -22.43
N LYS A 138 0.08 -13.83 -23.16
CA LYS A 138 1.20 -14.60 -23.71
C LYS A 138 2.14 -15.16 -22.66
N THR A 139 2.29 -14.49 -21.52
CA THR A 139 3.28 -14.88 -20.50
C THR A 139 2.68 -15.78 -19.44
N TRP A 140 1.41 -15.58 -19.08
CA TRP A 140 0.81 -16.31 -17.98
C TRP A 140 -0.38 -17.18 -18.40
N LEU A 141 -1.43 -16.60 -19.00
CA LEU A 141 -2.70 -17.30 -19.22
C LEU A 141 -2.63 -18.44 -20.23
N THR A 142 -1.67 -18.40 -21.16
CA THR A 142 -1.41 -19.45 -22.14
C THR A 142 -0.34 -20.45 -21.71
N ARG A 143 0.33 -20.25 -20.56
CA ARG A 143 1.48 -21.06 -20.14
C ARG A 143 1.28 -21.78 -18.81
N TYR A 144 0.46 -21.24 -17.94
CA TYR A 144 0.25 -21.72 -16.58
C TYR A 144 -1.22 -21.98 -16.30
N PRO A 145 -1.54 -22.71 -15.22
CA PRO A 145 -2.92 -22.90 -14.79
C PRO A 145 -3.63 -21.57 -14.61
N ARG A 146 -4.88 -21.53 -15.04
CA ARG A 146 -5.70 -20.33 -15.02
C ARG A 146 -6.07 -19.95 -13.58
N PRO A 147 -5.75 -18.75 -13.09
CA PRO A 147 -6.09 -18.35 -11.72
C PRO A 147 -7.61 -18.11 -11.60
N SER A 148 -8.15 -18.39 -10.41
CA SER A 148 -9.54 -18.03 -10.08
C SER A 148 -9.69 -16.53 -9.83
N VAL A 149 -8.61 -15.88 -9.34
CA VAL A 149 -8.61 -14.48 -8.96
C VAL A 149 -7.33 -13.80 -9.44
N ILE A 150 -7.49 -12.63 -10.08
CA ILE A 150 -6.37 -11.74 -10.39
C ILE A 150 -6.45 -10.51 -9.48
N THR A 151 -5.37 -10.24 -8.75
CA THR A 151 -5.20 -9.07 -7.90
C THR A 151 -4.32 -8.05 -8.63
N LEU A 152 -4.82 -6.83 -8.78
CA LEU A 152 -4.12 -5.73 -9.44
C LEU A 152 -4.51 -4.40 -8.79
N ASP A 153 -3.70 -3.38 -8.99
CA ASP A 153 -4.03 -2.05 -8.49
C ASP A 153 -5.11 -1.37 -9.37
N ARG A 154 -5.48 -0.13 -9.01
CA ARG A 154 -6.45 0.67 -9.76
C ARG A 154 -5.78 1.57 -10.82
N GLY A 155 -4.59 1.24 -11.26
CA GLY A 155 -3.91 1.97 -12.31
C GLY A 155 -4.73 1.99 -13.60
N LYS A 156 -4.61 3.06 -14.39
CA LYS A 156 -5.33 3.21 -15.67
C LYS A 156 -4.98 2.09 -16.65
N GLU A 157 -3.76 1.59 -16.57
CA GLU A 157 -3.21 0.49 -17.35
C GLU A 157 -3.92 -0.86 -17.16
N PHE A 158 -4.68 -1.00 -16.05
CA PHE A 158 -5.41 -2.22 -15.71
C PHE A 158 -6.95 -2.06 -15.83
N MET A 159 -7.44 -0.89 -16.27
CA MET A 159 -8.88 -0.59 -16.14
C MET A 159 -9.71 -0.94 -17.36
N ALA A 160 -9.17 -0.89 -18.57
CA ALA A 160 -9.92 -1.11 -19.82
C ALA A 160 -9.72 -2.55 -20.33
N GLU A 161 -8.86 -2.74 -21.32
CA GLU A 161 -8.67 -3.98 -22.05
C GLU A 161 -8.27 -5.15 -21.15
N VAL A 162 -7.39 -4.90 -20.15
CA VAL A 162 -6.99 -5.94 -19.19
C VAL A 162 -8.20 -6.44 -18.41
N THR A 163 -9.07 -5.53 -17.94
CA THR A 163 -10.27 -5.92 -17.18
C THR A 163 -11.27 -6.67 -18.06
N GLN A 164 -11.46 -6.22 -19.29
CA GLN A 164 -12.37 -6.85 -20.25
C GLN A 164 -11.91 -8.26 -20.55
N MET A 165 -10.65 -8.46 -20.93
CA MET A 165 -10.05 -9.76 -21.19
C MET A 165 -10.18 -10.70 -19.98
N ILE A 166 -9.75 -10.27 -18.81
CA ILE A 166 -9.79 -11.08 -17.57
C ILE A 166 -11.21 -11.58 -17.29
N LYS A 167 -12.21 -10.68 -17.38
CA LYS A 167 -13.58 -10.98 -16.99
C LYS A 167 -14.36 -11.71 -18.08
N ASN A 168 -14.30 -11.21 -19.33
CA ASN A 168 -15.18 -11.66 -20.42
C ASN A 168 -14.59 -12.86 -21.16
N ASP A 169 -13.28 -12.83 -21.46
CA ASP A 169 -12.66 -13.87 -22.30
C ASP A 169 -12.20 -15.05 -21.44
N TYR A 170 -11.75 -14.79 -20.21
CA TYR A 170 -11.21 -15.82 -19.32
C TYR A 170 -12.09 -16.16 -18.13
N GLY A 171 -13.15 -15.40 -17.83
CA GLY A 171 -14.04 -15.62 -16.69
C GLY A 171 -13.39 -15.50 -15.31
N ILE A 172 -12.26 -14.78 -15.20
CA ILE A 172 -11.47 -14.68 -13.98
C ILE A 172 -11.98 -13.53 -13.12
N LYS A 173 -12.10 -13.76 -11.81
CA LYS A 173 -12.45 -12.72 -10.83
C LYS A 173 -11.36 -11.67 -10.69
N LYS A 174 -11.70 -10.41 -10.93
CA LYS A 174 -10.83 -9.27 -10.61
C LYS A 174 -10.96 -8.89 -9.13
N ARG A 175 -9.84 -8.83 -8.40
CA ARG A 175 -9.75 -8.30 -7.02
C ARG A 175 -8.95 -7.00 -7.03
N PRO A 176 -9.59 -5.83 -7.16
CA PRO A 176 -8.86 -4.57 -7.11
C PRO A 176 -8.31 -4.32 -5.71
N ILE A 177 -7.06 -3.88 -5.63
CA ILE A 177 -6.45 -3.46 -4.37
C ILE A 177 -7.05 -2.11 -3.97
N THR A 178 -7.41 -1.97 -2.69
CA THR A 178 -7.92 -0.70 -2.16
C THR A 178 -6.83 0.36 -2.22
N VAL A 179 -7.20 1.53 -2.71
CA VAL A 179 -6.30 2.70 -2.77
C VAL A 179 -5.66 2.96 -1.41
N ARG A 180 -4.35 3.21 -1.40
CA ARG A 180 -3.55 3.48 -0.18
C ARG A 180 -3.50 2.31 0.81
N ASN A 181 -3.63 1.07 0.35
CA ASN A 181 -3.43 -0.11 1.18
C ASN A 181 -2.24 -0.95 0.68
N PRO A 182 -0.98 -0.48 0.88
CA PRO A 182 0.23 -1.17 0.43
C PRO A 182 0.29 -2.62 0.91
N GLN A 183 -0.22 -2.89 2.10
CA GLN A 183 -0.20 -4.24 2.66
C GLN A 183 -1.14 -5.24 1.96
N ALA A 184 -2.05 -4.77 1.11
CA ALA A 184 -2.84 -5.67 0.27
C ALA A 184 -1.97 -6.32 -0.82
N ASN A 185 -0.89 -5.66 -1.22
CA ASN A 185 0.07 -6.11 -2.23
C ASN A 185 1.48 -6.37 -1.64
N ALA A 186 1.56 -6.65 -0.34
CA ALA A 186 2.84 -6.79 0.37
C ALA A 186 3.76 -7.89 -0.19
N VAL A 187 3.21 -8.89 -0.86
CA VAL A 187 4.00 -9.92 -1.54
C VAL A 187 4.71 -9.29 -2.74
N VAL A 188 3.98 -8.60 -3.61
CA VAL A 188 4.50 -7.94 -4.80
C VAL A 188 5.50 -6.83 -4.42
N GLU A 189 5.16 -6.00 -3.43
CA GLU A 189 6.08 -4.94 -2.95
C GLU A 189 7.43 -5.49 -2.48
N ARG A 190 7.43 -6.60 -1.72
CA ARG A 190 8.68 -7.25 -1.29
C ARG A 190 9.46 -7.82 -2.46
N VAL A 191 8.79 -8.41 -3.43
CA VAL A 191 9.45 -8.91 -4.64
C VAL A 191 10.03 -7.74 -5.44
N HIS A 192 9.32 -6.62 -5.57
CA HIS A 192 9.84 -5.41 -6.20
C HIS A 192 11.08 -4.86 -5.48
N GLN A 193 11.11 -4.87 -4.14
CA GLN A 193 12.32 -4.53 -3.37
C GLN A 193 13.48 -5.48 -3.69
N THR A 194 13.22 -6.78 -3.79
CA THR A 194 14.23 -7.78 -4.14
C THR A 194 14.75 -7.56 -5.55
N ILE A 195 13.86 -7.33 -6.53
CA ILE A 195 14.22 -6.98 -7.91
C ILE A 195 15.12 -5.74 -7.93
N GLY A 196 14.71 -4.67 -7.24
CA GLY A 196 15.48 -3.43 -7.16
C GLY A 196 16.87 -3.64 -6.51
N ASN A 197 16.99 -4.54 -5.53
CA ASN A 197 18.28 -4.89 -4.95
C ASN A 197 19.18 -5.64 -5.95
N ILE A 198 18.62 -6.62 -6.65
CA ILE A 198 19.33 -7.39 -7.68
C ILE A 198 19.82 -6.47 -8.80
N LEU A 199 18.94 -5.58 -9.29
CA LEU A 199 19.30 -4.59 -10.32
C LEU A 199 20.45 -3.69 -9.88
N ARG A 200 20.46 -3.24 -8.61
CA ARG A 200 21.58 -2.46 -8.05
C ARG A 200 22.88 -3.27 -8.02
N THR A 201 22.79 -4.56 -7.72
CA THR A 201 23.98 -5.45 -7.74
C THR A 201 24.57 -5.57 -9.13
N PHE A 202 23.75 -5.70 -10.17
CA PHE A 202 24.21 -5.69 -11.56
C PHE A 202 24.92 -4.38 -11.92
N ASN A 203 24.37 -3.24 -11.53
CA ASN A 203 24.99 -1.93 -11.78
C ASN A 203 26.34 -1.78 -11.08
N LEU A 204 26.49 -2.28 -9.84
CA LEU A 204 27.73 -2.22 -9.08
C LEU A 204 28.82 -3.15 -9.66
N ASN A 205 28.44 -4.28 -10.21
CA ASN A 205 29.38 -5.26 -10.77
C ASN A 205 29.82 -4.93 -12.21
N GLU A 206 29.45 -3.74 -12.72
CA GLU A 206 29.77 -3.30 -14.10
C GLU A 206 29.47 -4.38 -15.16
N THR A 207 28.41 -5.14 -14.93
CA THR A 207 28.02 -6.23 -15.82
C THR A 207 27.83 -5.69 -17.23
N LYS A 208 28.52 -6.25 -18.20
CA LYS A 208 28.35 -5.90 -19.61
C LYS A 208 26.93 -6.25 -20.02
N VAL A 209 26.12 -5.25 -20.23
CA VAL A 209 24.73 -5.37 -20.69
C VAL A 209 24.75 -5.32 -22.21
N ASP A 210 23.97 -6.16 -22.88
CA ASP A 210 23.80 -6.08 -24.32
C ASP A 210 23.21 -4.72 -24.68
N GLU A 211 23.89 -3.93 -25.52
CA GLU A 211 23.43 -2.59 -25.90
C GLU A 211 22.12 -2.63 -26.73
N LYS A 212 21.85 -3.76 -27.41
CA LYS A 212 20.64 -3.93 -28.23
C LYS A 212 19.44 -4.43 -27.43
N ASP A 213 19.69 -5.21 -26.39
CA ASP A 213 18.67 -5.74 -25.48
C ASP A 213 19.18 -5.73 -24.04
N PRO A 214 19.34 -4.53 -23.45
CA PRO A 214 19.97 -4.38 -22.14
C PRO A 214 19.13 -4.94 -20.99
N TRP A 215 17.87 -5.27 -21.25
CA TRP A 215 16.89 -5.59 -20.22
C TRP A 215 16.59 -7.08 -20.11
N SER A 216 16.53 -7.80 -21.24
CA SER A 216 16.12 -9.21 -21.27
C SER A 216 17.04 -10.10 -20.44
N GLY A 217 18.34 -9.99 -20.60
CA GLY A 217 19.31 -10.77 -19.83
C GLY A 217 19.23 -10.50 -18.32
N ILE A 218 19.09 -9.23 -17.94
CA ILE A 218 18.96 -8.83 -16.52
C ILE A 218 17.65 -9.36 -15.92
N LEU A 219 16.55 -9.27 -16.64
CA LEU A 219 15.25 -9.81 -16.18
C LEU A 219 15.28 -11.33 -16.06
N ALA A 220 15.89 -12.03 -17.03
CA ALA A 220 16.04 -13.47 -16.99
C ALA A 220 16.87 -13.93 -15.78
N ALA A 221 18.02 -13.29 -15.54
CA ALA A 221 18.85 -13.57 -14.38
C ALA A 221 18.14 -13.26 -13.05
N THR A 222 17.39 -12.17 -13.01
CA THR A 222 16.58 -11.79 -11.83
C THR A 222 15.49 -12.82 -11.53
N MET A 223 14.76 -13.26 -12.56
CA MET A 223 13.74 -14.31 -12.42
C MET A 223 14.37 -15.62 -11.94
N PHE A 224 15.50 -16.04 -12.54
CA PHE A 224 16.20 -17.24 -12.12
C PHE A 224 16.66 -17.14 -10.65
N ALA A 225 17.26 -16.03 -10.25
CA ALA A 225 17.72 -15.82 -8.88
C ALA A 225 16.55 -15.93 -7.87
N ILE A 226 15.41 -15.28 -8.14
CA ILE A 226 14.24 -15.32 -7.24
C ILE A 226 13.64 -16.72 -7.20
N ARG A 227 13.53 -17.39 -8.34
CA ARG A 227 12.94 -18.74 -8.44
C ARG A 227 13.81 -19.82 -7.78
N SER A 228 15.14 -19.61 -7.73
CA SER A 228 16.12 -20.54 -7.19
C SER A 228 16.53 -20.23 -5.75
N THR A 229 16.06 -19.12 -5.17
CA THR A 229 16.38 -18.74 -3.78
C THR A 229 15.27 -19.19 -2.82
N VAL A 230 15.67 -19.75 -1.67
CA VAL A 230 14.71 -20.18 -0.64
C VAL A 230 13.92 -19.00 -0.09
N HIS A 231 12.61 -19.09 -0.16
CA HIS A 231 11.72 -18.12 0.45
C HIS A 231 11.58 -18.37 1.96
N THR A 232 11.92 -17.38 2.77
CA THR A 232 12.01 -17.53 4.24
C THR A 232 10.71 -18.01 4.91
N THR A 233 9.55 -17.75 4.32
CA THR A 233 8.25 -18.17 4.88
C THR A 233 7.92 -19.63 4.54
N SER A 234 8.07 -20.03 3.27
CA SER A 234 7.80 -21.41 2.82
C SER A 234 8.91 -22.37 3.21
N GLN A 235 10.16 -21.90 3.29
CA GLN A 235 11.39 -22.69 3.43
C GLN A 235 11.70 -23.56 2.20
N TYR A 236 11.12 -23.20 1.05
CA TYR A 236 11.35 -23.80 -0.26
C TYR A 236 11.66 -22.71 -1.28
N THR A 237 12.32 -23.09 -2.37
CA THR A 237 12.43 -22.22 -3.55
C THR A 237 11.12 -22.29 -4.35
N PRO A 238 10.75 -21.24 -5.10
CA PRO A 238 9.63 -21.31 -6.05
C PRO A 238 9.78 -22.47 -7.05
N MET A 239 11.00 -22.77 -7.49
CA MET A 239 11.28 -23.88 -8.40
C MET A 239 10.92 -25.23 -7.78
N GLN A 240 11.31 -25.47 -6.51
CA GLN A 240 10.95 -26.68 -5.78
C GLN A 240 9.44 -26.82 -5.60
N LEU A 241 8.73 -25.70 -5.33
CA LEU A 241 7.28 -25.72 -5.13
C LEU A 241 6.49 -25.98 -6.42
N VAL A 242 7.02 -25.55 -7.57
CA VAL A 242 6.35 -25.67 -8.86
C VAL A 242 6.70 -26.97 -9.58
N PHE A 243 7.97 -27.36 -9.59
CA PHE A 243 8.46 -28.50 -10.35
C PHE A 243 8.86 -29.71 -9.50
N GLY A 244 8.80 -29.59 -8.20
CA GLY A 244 9.29 -30.66 -7.30
C GLY A 244 10.79 -30.94 -7.44
N ARG A 245 11.58 -29.95 -7.92
CA ARG A 245 13.01 -30.11 -8.17
C ARG A 245 13.78 -28.84 -7.86
N ASP A 246 15.02 -29.02 -7.42
CA ASP A 246 15.96 -27.91 -7.32
C ASP A 246 16.46 -27.47 -8.70
N SER A 247 16.66 -26.18 -8.88
CA SER A 247 17.08 -25.61 -10.17
C SER A 247 18.58 -25.71 -10.44
N ILE A 248 19.39 -25.86 -9.38
CA ILE A 248 20.86 -25.82 -9.47
C ILE A 248 21.42 -27.24 -9.51
N LEU A 249 20.96 -28.10 -8.62
CA LEU A 249 21.52 -29.47 -8.45
C LEU A 249 20.60 -30.57 -8.99
N ASN A 250 19.45 -30.22 -9.57
CA ASN A 250 18.45 -31.17 -10.10
C ASN A 250 18.03 -32.27 -9.10
N ILE A 251 17.99 -31.93 -7.80
CA ILE A 251 17.56 -32.82 -6.73
C ILE A 251 16.03 -32.75 -6.63
N ALA A 252 15.38 -33.92 -6.51
CA ALA A 252 13.94 -33.97 -6.28
C ALA A 252 13.56 -33.50 -4.88
N HIS A 253 12.48 -32.75 -4.77
CA HIS A 253 11.93 -32.24 -3.53
C HIS A 253 10.42 -32.51 -3.47
N ASP A 254 9.96 -32.99 -2.32
CA ASP A 254 8.53 -33.09 -2.03
C ASP A 254 8.11 -32.00 -1.05
N ALA A 255 7.17 -31.15 -1.47
CA ALA A 255 6.73 -30.01 -0.70
C ALA A 255 5.59 -30.37 0.25
N ASN A 256 5.81 -30.20 1.55
CA ASN A 256 4.76 -30.36 2.53
C ASN A 256 3.86 -29.10 2.61
N TRP A 257 2.83 -29.06 1.79
CA TRP A 257 1.90 -27.94 1.69
C TRP A 257 1.15 -27.64 2.99
N LYS A 258 0.79 -28.67 3.78
CA LYS A 258 0.16 -28.48 5.10
C LYS A 258 1.10 -27.70 6.05
N LEU A 259 2.37 -28.06 6.05
CA LEU A 259 3.38 -27.39 6.88
C LEU A 259 3.64 -25.96 6.40
N ILE A 260 3.68 -25.73 5.07
CA ILE A 260 3.83 -24.40 4.47
C ILE A 260 2.66 -23.50 4.88
N GLN A 261 1.44 -23.99 4.74
CA GLN A 261 0.23 -23.27 5.14
C GLN A 261 0.23 -22.91 6.63
N ALA A 262 0.55 -23.86 7.48
CA ALA A 262 0.64 -23.62 8.92
C ALA A 262 1.70 -22.57 9.28
N ARG A 263 2.87 -22.58 8.62
CA ARG A 263 3.92 -21.54 8.79
C ARG A 263 3.44 -20.17 8.33
N LYS A 264 2.86 -20.07 7.15
CA LYS A 264 2.30 -18.82 6.61
C LYS A 264 1.27 -18.24 7.57
N GLN A 265 0.29 -19.05 8.00
CA GLN A 265 -0.77 -18.61 8.91
C GLN A 265 -0.22 -18.16 10.27
N ARG A 266 0.74 -18.89 10.84
CA ARG A 266 1.40 -18.52 12.10
C ARG A 266 2.10 -17.15 11.99
N LEU A 267 2.79 -16.87 10.89
CA LEU A 267 3.46 -15.60 10.68
C LEU A 267 2.47 -14.46 10.49
N ILE A 268 1.38 -14.69 9.76
CA ILE A 268 0.28 -13.72 9.62
C ILE A 268 -0.30 -13.39 10.99
N LYS A 269 -0.63 -14.40 11.80
CA LYS A 269 -1.15 -14.22 13.15
C LYS A 269 -0.18 -13.43 14.05
N LYS A 270 1.11 -13.79 14.05
CA LYS A 270 2.14 -13.06 14.80
C LYS A 270 2.23 -11.59 14.40
N ASN A 271 2.20 -11.31 13.11
CA ASN A 271 2.24 -9.94 12.59
C ASN A 271 0.95 -9.17 12.93
N ASN A 272 -0.21 -9.81 12.85
CA ASN A 272 -1.49 -9.23 13.22
C ASN A 272 -1.53 -8.84 14.71
N ILE A 273 -1.11 -9.73 15.60
CA ILE A 273 -1.01 -9.46 17.04
C ILE A 273 -0.07 -8.26 17.28
N ARG A 274 1.13 -8.26 16.69
CA ARG A 274 2.10 -7.16 16.83
C ARG A 274 1.56 -5.82 16.31
N GLU A 275 0.77 -5.82 15.24
CA GLU A 275 0.17 -4.59 14.73
C GLU A 275 -1.00 -4.13 15.60
N ASN A 276 -1.85 -5.05 16.02
CA ASN A 276 -3.02 -4.76 16.85
C ASN A 276 -2.65 -4.31 18.27
N SER A 277 -1.53 -4.78 18.85
CA SER A 277 -1.06 -4.33 20.17
C SER A 277 -0.75 -2.82 20.22
N LYS A 278 -0.49 -2.20 19.07
CA LYS A 278 -0.24 -0.75 18.94
C LYS A 278 -1.49 0.05 18.61
N ARG A 279 -2.66 -0.59 18.48
CA ARG A 279 -3.91 0.04 18.07
C ARG A 279 -4.86 0.22 19.25
N ILE A 280 -5.75 1.19 19.14
CA ILE A 280 -6.83 1.39 20.09
C ILE A 280 -8.02 0.55 19.62
N PRO A 281 -8.57 -0.35 20.46
CA PRO A 281 -9.79 -1.06 20.13
C PRO A 281 -10.92 -0.07 19.79
N HIS A 282 -11.47 -0.21 18.59
CA HIS A 282 -12.58 0.62 18.12
C HIS A 282 -13.34 -0.15 17.03
N LYS A 283 -14.64 -0.16 17.10
CA LYS A 283 -15.53 -0.73 16.08
C LYS A 283 -16.21 0.41 15.34
N TYR A 284 -15.86 0.58 14.08
CA TYR A 284 -16.56 1.52 13.21
C TYR A 284 -17.98 1.05 12.93
N LYS A 285 -18.93 1.98 12.88
CA LYS A 285 -20.35 1.74 12.56
C LYS A 285 -20.75 2.62 11.39
N ILE A 286 -21.82 2.22 10.71
CA ILE A 286 -22.49 3.06 9.71
C ILE A 286 -22.96 4.33 10.39
N GLY A 287 -22.74 5.48 9.78
CA GLY A 287 -23.02 6.80 10.34
C GLY A 287 -21.87 7.45 11.09
N ASP A 288 -20.82 6.71 11.47
CA ASP A 288 -19.66 7.30 12.13
C ASP A 288 -19.01 8.38 11.28
N LYS A 289 -18.62 9.47 11.94
CA LYS A 289 -17.79 10.51 11.31
C LYS A 289 -16.31 10.16 11.42
N VAL A 290 -15.60 10.20 10.30
CA VAL A 290 -14.17 9.84 10.22
C VAL A 290 -13.38 10.87 9.45
N VAL A 291 -12.10 10.98 9.77
CA VAL A 291 -11.12 11.73 8.97
C VAL A 291 -10.16 10.77 8.31
N ILE A 292 -9.78 11.08 7.08
CA ILE A 292 -8.90 10.26 6.25
C ILE A 292 -7.52 10.92 6.23
N LYS A 293 -6.48 10.11 6.39
CA LYS A 293 -5.10 10.57 6.29
C LYS A 293 -4.83 11.17 4.92
N GLY A 294 -4.40 12.44 4.90
CA GLY A 294 -4.01 13.16 3.69
C GLY A 294 -2.73 12.64 3.05
N ASP A 295 -2.44 13.09 1.85
CA ASP A 295 -1.20 12.79 1.15
C ASP A 295 -0.06 13.63 1.74
N GLN A 296 1.07 13.00 2.09
CA GLN A 296 2.20 13.66 2.75
C GLN A 296 3.28 14.14 1.77
N SER A 297 3.02 14.06 0.47
CA SER A 297 4.00 14.42 -0.57
C SER A 297 4.41 15.90 -0.57
N ALA A 298 3.60 16.79 0.01
CA ALA A 298 3.95 18.21 0.18
C ALA A 298 3.90 18.59 1.68
N LYS A 299 5.06 18.75 2.30
CA LYS A 299 5.21 18.98 3.75
C LYS A 299 4.43 20.16 4.31
N TYR A 300 4.14 21.19 3.51
CA TYR A 300 3.52 22.42 3.97
C TYR A 300 2.20 22.80 3.27
N ALA A 301 1.87 22.14 2.14
CA ALA A 301 0.71 22.52 1.32
C ALA A 301 -0.55 21.69 1.58
N ASN A 302 -0.43 20.50 2.20
CA ASN A 302 -1.57 19.60 2.37
C ASN A 302 -1.93 19.42 3.84
N VAL A 303 -3.23 19.49 4.12
CA VAL A 303 -3.79 19.12 5.43
C VAL A 303 -3.47 17.66 5.76
N SER A 304 -3.04 17.39 6.98
CA SER A 304 -2.68 16.04 7.44
C SER A 304 -3.85 15.06 7.38
N TYR A 305 -5.08 15.54 7.48
CA TYR A 305 -6.32 14.76 7.41
C TYR A 305 -7.39 15.51 6.63
N LYS A 306 -8.22 14.77 5.90
CA LYS A 306 -9.37 15.27 5.13
C LYS A 306 -10.67 14.81 5.79
N GLY A 307 -11.72 15.60 5.73
CA GLY A 307 -13.03 15.28 6.28
C GLY A 307 -13.59 16.38 7.18
N PRO A 308 -14.56 16.11 8.07
CA PRO A 308 -15.10 14.77 8.39
C PRO A 308 -15.98 14.17 7.30
N TYR A 309 -15.87 12.87 7.12
CA TYR A 309 -16.70 12.09 6.19
C TYR A 309 -17.55 11.07 6.94
N THR A 310 -18.61 10.57 6.32
CA THR A 310 -19.52 9.61 6.94
C THR A 310 -19.26 8.19 6.45
N VAL A 311 -19.18 7.24 7.36
CA VAL A 311 -19.08 5.81 7.04
C VAL A 311 -20.44 5.31 6.54
N THR A 312 -20.47 4.70 5.35
CA THR A 312 -21.70 4.17 4.73
C THR A 312 -21.76 2.63 4.73
N ALA A 313 -20.61 1.97 4.85
CA ALA A 313 -20.56 0.52 5.04
C ALA A 313 -19.27 0.11 5.78
N VAL A 314 -19.32 -0.99 6.51
CA VAL A 314 -18.17 -1.61 7.19
C VAL A 314 -18.02 -3.01 6.62
N ASN A 315 -16.80 -3.35 6.18
CA ASN A 315 -16.48 -4.65 5.59
C ASN A 315 -15.61 -5.49 6.54
N ASP A 316 -15.77 -6.80 6.50
CA ASP A 316 -15.04 -7.75 7.36
C ASP A 316 -13.53 -7.81 7.07
N ASN A 317 -13.11 -7.33 5.90
CA ASN A 317 -11.70 -7.27 5.50
C ASN A 317 -10.90 -6.09 6.10
N GLY A 318 -11.48 -5.35 7.06
CA GLY A 318 -10.86 -4.17 7.67
C GLY A 318 -10.87 -2.93 6.78
N THR A 319 -11.84 -2.83 5.87
CA THR A 319 -12.10 -1.63 5.09
C THR A 319 -13.48 -1.05 5.44
N VAL A 320 -13.63 0.24 5.24
CA VAL A 320 -14.94 0.94 5.37
C VAL A 320 -15.21 1.69 4.08
N ARG A 321 -16.48 1.76 3.69
CA ARG A 321 -16.92 2.66 2.62
C ARG A 321 -17.25 4.01 3.24
N VAL A 322 -16.75 5.06 2.64
CA VAL A 322 -16.87 6.44 3.16
C VAL A 322 -17.46 7.33 2.07
N ASN A 323 -18.49 8.10 2.44
CA ASN A 323 -19.06 9.11 1.55
C ASN A 323 -18.22 10.39 1.63
N MET A 324 -17.59 10.75 0.51
CA MET A 324 -16.74 11.94 0.37
C MET A 324 -17.44 13.07 -0.43
N GLY A 325 -18.76 13.04 -0.52
CA GLY A 325 -19.59 13.96 -1.30
C GLY A 325 -19.92 13.36 -2.66
N ILE A 326 -19.17 13.70 -3.69
CA ILE A 326 -19.42 13.23 -5.08
C ILE A 326 -19.05 11.76 -5.25
N VAL A 327 -18.08 11.24 -4.47
CA VAL A 327 -17.56 9.88 -4.61
C VAL A 327 -17.67 9.11 -3.30
N ASN A 328 -18.11 7.86 -3.40
CA ASN A 328 -18.00 6.87 -2.32
C ASN A 328 -16.73 6.04 -2.54
N ASP A 329 -15.80 6.06 -1.58
CA ASP A 329 -14.58 5.26 -1.69
C ASP A 329 -14.45 4.24 -0.57
N VAL A 330 -13.75 3.14 -0.85
CA VAL A 330 -13.47 2.07 0.13
C VAL A 330 -12.06 2.26 0.66
N ILE A 331 -11.95 2.52 1.96
CA ILE A 331 -10.69 2.88 2.61
C ILE A 331 -10.37 1.90 3.73
N ASN A 332 -9.09 1.53 3.83
CA ASN A 332 -8.65 0.67 4.94
C ASN A 332 -8.62 1.45 6.27
N ILE A 333 -9.03 0.80 7.35
CA ILE A 333 -9.06 1.39 8.71
C ILE A 333 -7.68 1.85 9.22
N ARG A 334 -6.59 1.49 8.53
CA ARG A 334 -5.24 2.03 8.80
C ARG A 334 -5.10 3.51 8.47
N ASN A 335 -5.91 4.00 7.55
CA ASN A 335 -5.82 5.34 6.98
C ASN A 335 -6.92 6.28 7.46
N ILE A 336 -7.76 5.84 8.39
CA ILE A 336 -8.85 6.63 8.96
C ILE A 336 -8.70 6.75 10.47
N HIS A 337 -9.29 7.81 11.00
CA HIS A 337 -9.45 8.03 12.43
C HIS A 337 -10.88 8.45 12.73
N PRO A 338 -11.46 8.05 13.88
CA PRO A 338 -12.74 8.57 14.32
C PRO A 338 -12.68 10.09 14.45
N TYR A 339 -13.66 10.78 13.95
CA TYR A 339 -13.86 12.20 14.19
C TYR A 339 -14.62 12.35 15.52
N LEU A 340 -13.87 12.31 16.61
CA LEU A 340 -14.44 12.47 17.95
C LEU A 340 -14.55 13.96 18.25
N VAL A 341 -15.72 14.51 18.09
CA VAL A 341 -16.11 15.76 18.73
C VAL A 341 -16.46 15.38 20.17
N LYS A 342 -15.50 15.57 21.10
CA LYS A 342 -15.76 15.41 22.52
C LYS A 342 -16.55 16.59 23.06
#